data_d6d1b58b0f52a7f393a40e720e80f5a5
#
_entry.id   d6d1b58b0f52a7f393a40e720e80f5a5
#
_cell.length_a   1.000
_cell.length_b   1.000
_cell.length_c   1.000
_cell.angle_alpha   90.00
_cell.angle_beta   90.00
_cell.angle_gamma   90.00
#
_symmetry.space_group_name_H-M   'P 1'
#
loop_
_entity.id
_entity.type
_entity.pdbx_description
1 polymer ?
#
loop_
_entity_poly.entity_id
_entity_poly.type
_entity_poly.pdbx_seq_one_letter_code
_entity_poly.pdbx_strand_id
1 'polypeptide(L)'
;EMTWNFACSTTETSTWADGGRKFGELMEKATGGKVKVNIYAADQLTNGNQSEGIQALMNGDPVQISMHSNLIYSAFDPRFNVVSLPFVYDSYDDADAKFDGEAGEKLKEILGEYGLHCMGIAENGFREITNSKHEIKSVDDMKNLKVRVAGSNLLMECYKRWGADATNMNWSETYTALQQNTVEGEENPLPAIDAASVQEVQPYCSMWDAIYDCLFFCINQDIYDG
;
A
#
# COMPACT_ATOMS: atom_id res chain seq x y z
N GLU A 1 -19.51 -5.51 24.17
CA GLU A 1 -18.19 -5.04 23.74
C GLU A 1 -17.82 -5.81 22.49
N MET A 2 -17.39 -5.09 21.46
CA MET A 2 -16.87 -5.67 20.22
C MET A 2 -15.39 -5.32 20.10
N THR A 3 -14.62 -6.22 19.52
CA THR A 3 -13.20 -5.96 19.22
C THR A 3 -13.00 -6.17 17.73
N TRP A 4 -12.49 -5.14 17.08
CA TRP A 4 -12.12 -5.19 15.66
C TRP A 4 -10.60 -5.23 15.52
N ASN A 5 -10.13 -5.95 14.54
CA ASN A 5 -8.73 -6.02 14.17
C ASN A 5 -8.51 -5.17 12.92
N PHE A 6 -7.64 -4.19 13.06
CA PHE A 6 -7.14 -3.38 11.96
C PHE A 6 -5.82 -3.96 11.47
N ALA A 7 -5.68 -4.16 10.16
CA ALA A 7 -4.44 -4.62 9.54
C ALA A 7 -3.86 -3.58 8.56
N CYS A 8 -2.54 -3.50 8.50
CA CYS A 8 -1.82 -2.76 7.48
C CYS A 8 -0.48 -3.43 7.15
N SER A 9 0.04 -3.17 5.94
CA SER A 9 1.24 -3.85 5.44
C SER A 9 2.56 -3.26 5.95
N THR A 10 2.54 -2.04 6.47
CA THR A 10 3.74 -1.33 6.93
C THR A 10 4.02 -1.58 8.41
N THR A 11 5.16 -1.10 8.91
CA THR A 11 5.60 -1.27 10.29
C THR A 11 4.70 -0.55 11.30
N GLU A 12 4.83 -0.90 12.57
CA GLU A 12 4.08 -0.26 13.67
C GLU A 12 4.35 1.24 13.83
N THR A 13 5.50 1.71 13.36
CA THR A 13 5.92 3.12 13.41
C THR A 13 5.46 3.93 12.20
N SER A 14 4.72 3.32 11.28
CA SER A 14 4.24 3.95 10.06
C SER A 14 3.04 4.87 10.29
N THR A 15 2.87 5.82 9.38
CA THR A 15 1.67 6.66 9.31
C THR A 15 0.38 5.85 9.12
N TRP A 16 0.47 4.68 8.49
CA TRP A 16 -0.68 3.78 8.30
C TRP A 16 -1.16 3.20 9.64
N ALA A 17 -0.22 2.71 10.45
CA ALA A 17 -0.53 2.21 11.79
C ALA A 17 -1.01 3.33 12.72
N ASP A 18 -0.47 4.56 12.59
CA ASP A 18 -0.95 5.74 13.31
C ASP A 18 -2.39 6.09 12.94
N GLY A 19 -2.73 6.01 11.66
CA GLY A 19 -4.11 6.17 11.18
C GLY A 19 -5.07 5.17 11.83
N GLY A 20 -4.67 3.89 11.87
CA GLY A 20 -5.42 2.84 12.53
C GLY A 20 -5.59 3.09 14.04
N ARG A 21 -4.52 3.48 14.73
CA ARG A 21 -4.58 3.86 16.17
C ARG A 21 -5.54 5.02 16.41
N LYS A 22 -5.41 6.05 15.57
CA LYS A 22 -6.28 7.23 15.69
C LYS A 22 -7.74 6.91 15.45
N PHE A 23 -8.02 6.08 14.46
CA PHE A 23 -9.37 5.57 14.23
C PHE A 23 -9.89 4.80 15.45
N GLY A 24 -9.09 3.89 16.02
CA GLY A 24 -9.44 3.13 17.21
C GLY A 24 -9.78 4.00 18.42
N GLU A 25 -8.97 5.02 18.70
CA GLU A 25 -9.24 6.02 19.75
C GLU A 25 -10.59 6.72 19.55
N LEU A 26 -10.87 7.13 18.31
CA LEU A 26 -12.11 7.84 17.98
C LEU A 26 -13.33 6.92 18.11
N MET A 27 -13.21 5.67 17.68
CA MET A 27 -14.27 4.67 17.79
C MET A 27 -14.55 4.31 19.27
N GLU A 28 -13.53 4.09 20.06
CA GLU A 28 -13.70 3.83 21.49
C GLU A 28 -14.41 5.00 22.20
N LYS A 29 -14.00 6.22 21.90
CA LYS A 29 -14.63 7.44 22.42
C LYS A 29 -16.08 7.57 21.96
N ALA A 30 -16.36 7.42 20.66
CA ALA A 30 -17.68 7.60 20.08
C ALA A 30 -18.69 6.56 20.57
N THR A 31 -18.23 5.34 20.84
CA THR A 31 -19.06 4.22 21.29
C THR A 31 -19.13 4.07 22.82
N GLY A 32 -18.45 4.94 23.56
CA GLY A 32 -18.38 4.85 25.04
C GLY A 32 -17.67 3.57 25.48
N GLY A 33 -16.63 3.13 24.75
CA GLY A 33 -15.83 1.94 25.04
C GLY A 33 -16.44 0.61 24.56
N LYS A 34 -17.54 0.66 23.79
CA LYS A 34 -18.19 -0.58 23.29
C LYS A 34 -17.44 -1.23 22.13
N VAL A 35 -16.70 -0.44 21.33
CA VAL A 35 -15.88 -0.91 20.24
C VAL A 35 -14.41 -0.60 20.54
N LYS A 36 -13.56 -1.62 20.50
CA LYS A 36 -12.11 -1.52 20.61
C LYS A 36 -11.47 -1.96 19.29
N VAL A 37 -10.37 -1.32 18.92
CA VAL A 37 -9.62 -1.64 17.69
C VAL A 37 -8.21 -2.06 18.07
N ASN A 38 -7.86 -3.30 17.77
CA ASN A 38 -6.49 -3.80 17.87
C ASN A 38 -5.75 -3.50 16.55
N ILE A 39 -4.49 -3.09 16.65
CA ILE A 39 -3.65 -2.76 15.49
C ILE A 39 -2.68 -3.91 15.23
N TYR A 40 -2.68 -4.41 13.99
CA TYR A 40 -1.79 -5.44 13.50
C TYR A 40 -1.03 -4.91 12.28
N ALA A 41 0.19 -4.48 12.51
CA ALA A 41 1.10 -4.00 11.46
C ALA A 41 1.76 -5.16 10.71
N ALA A 42 2.40 -4.86 9.58
CA ALA A 42 3.16 -5.82 8.76
C ALA A 42 2.36 -7.09 8.38
N ASP A 43 1.04 -6.95 8.22
CA ASP A 43 0.11 -8.06 7.92
C ASP A 43 0.29 -9.28 8.85
N GLN A 44 0.53 -9.04 10.14
CA GLN A 44 0.81 -10.09 11.15
C GLN A 44 -0.26 -11.17 11.20
N LEU A 45 -1.53 -10.83 10.97
CA LEU A 45 -2.64 -11.79 10.99
C LEU A 45 -2.63 -12.77 9.81
N THR A 46 -1.86 -12.46 8.78
CA THR A 46 -1.70 -13.27 7.55
C THR A 46 -0.24 -13.56 7.22
N ASN A 47 0.60 -13.67 8.26
CA ASN A 47 2.03 -14.00 8.14
C ASN A 47 2.81 -13.12 7.16
N GLY A 48 2.45 -11.84 7.06
CA GLY A 48 3.08 -10.87 6.17
C GLY A 48 2.60 -10.93 4.72
N ASN A 49 1.57 -11.70 4.40
CA ASN A 49 1.00 -11.80 3.06
C ASN A 49 -0.08 -10.74 2.86
N GLN A 50 0.22 -9.74 2.02
CA GLN A 50 -0.64 -8.59 1.76
C GLN A 50 -1.97 -8.97 1.09
N SER A 51 -1.94 -9.88 0.11
CA SER A 51 -3.16 -10.33 -0.58
C SER A 51 -4.06 -11.16 0.33
N GLU A 52 -3.48 -12.00 1.19
CA GLU A 52 -4.26 -12.72 2.22
C GLU A 52 -4.85 -11.75 3.25
N GLY A 53 -4.16 -10.63 3.57
CA GLY A 53 -4.68 -9.57 4.43
C GLY A 53 -5.97 -8.94 3.86
N ILE A 54 -5.98 -8.63 2.57
CA ILE A 54 -7.17 -8.13 1.88
C ILE A 54 -8.26 -9.20 1.81
N GLN A 55 -7.91 -10.46 1.53
CA GLN A 55 -8.89 -11.55 1.51
C GLN A 55 -9.51 -11.77 2.90
N ALA A 56 -8.73 -11.68 3.98
CA ALA A 56 -9.22 -11.75 5.35
C ALA A 56 -10.20 -10.60 5.66
N LEU A 57 -9.93 -9.38 5.16
CA LEU A 57 -10.85 -8.25 5.25
C LEU A 57 -12.16 -8.53 4.51
N MET A 58 -12.11 -9.04 3.28
CA MET A 58 -13.30 -9.40 2.51
C MET A 58 -14.15 -10.45 3.24
N ASN A 59 -13.51 -11.37 3.95
CA ASN A 59 -14.17 -12.40 4.75
C ASN A 59 -14.67 -11.87 6.13
N GLY A 60 -14.18 -10.72 6.60
CA GLY A 60 -14.50 -10.14 7.90
C GLY A 60 -13.83 -10.84 9.10
N ASP A 61 -12.94 -11.81 8.86
CA ASP A 61 -12.23 -12.57 9.90
C ASP A 61 -10.88 -13.09 9.35
N PRO A 62 -9.78 -12.95 10.07
CA PRO A 62 -9.59 -12.26 11.36
C PRO A 62 -9.44 -10.73 11.25
N VAL A 63 -9.58 -10.14 10.06
CA VAL A 63 -9.42 -8.70 9.79
C VAL A 63 -10.80 -8.09 9.53
N GLN A 64 -11.19 -7.10 10.34
CA GLN A 64 -12.44 -6.37 10.17
C GLN A 64 -12.24 -5.04 9.44
N ILE A 65 -11.06 -4.42 9.63
CA ILE A 65 -10.70 -3.12 9.06
C ILE A 65 -9.27 -3.21 8.52
N SER A 66 -9.01 -2.56 7.41
CA SER A 66 -7.62 -2.47 6.93
C SER A 66 -7.31 -1.17 6.19
N MET A 67 -6.01 -0.92 6.06
CA MET A 67 -5.45 0.09 5.20
C MET A 67 -4.40 -0.57 4.30
N HIS A 68 -4.72 -0.74 3.01
CA HIS A 68 -3.86 -1.37 2.01
C HIS A 68 -3.80 -0.55 0.73
N SER A 69 -2.68 -0.68 0.01
CA SER A 69 -2.43 -0.03 -1.27
C SER A 69 -3.36 -0.56 -2.38
N ASN A 70 -3.83 0.35 -3.25
CA ASN A 70 -4.57 0.00 -4.47
C ASN A 70 -3.81 -1.00 -5.35
N LEU A 71 -2.48 -0.99 -5.30
CA LEU A 71 -1.64 -1.91 -6.07
C LEU A 71 -1.86 -3.37 -5.67
N ILE A 72 -2.08 -3.65 -4.39
CA ILE A 72 -2.37 -5.01 -3.91
C ILE A 72 -3.80 -5.41 -4.27
N TYR A 73 -4.76 -4.48 -4.18
CA TYR A 73 -6.12 -4.71 -4.65
C TYR A 73 -6.20 -5.02 -6.15
N SER A 74 -5.24 -4.54 -6.95
CA SER A 74 -5.18 -4.81 -8.39
C SER A 74 -5.00 -6.29 -8.75
N ALA A 75 -4.56 -7.12 -7.81
CA ALA A 75 -4.51 -8.57 -7.98
C ALA A 75 -5.91 -9.22 -7.97
N PHE A 76 -6.89 -8.59 -7.33
CA PHE A 76 -8.30 -9.04 -7.30
C PHE A 76 -9.09 -8.41 -8.44
N ASP A 77 -8.84 -7.12 -8.73
CA ASP A 77 -9.51 -6.40 -9.80
C ASP A 77 -8.56 -5.44 -10.52
N PRO A 78 -8.28 -5.67 -11.81
CA PRO A 78 -7.36 -4.83 -12.58
C PRO A 78 -7.83 -3.37 -12.73
N ARG A 79 -9.10 -3.04 -12.47
CA ARG A 79 -9.61 -1.67 -12.48
C ARG A 79 -8.86 -0.77 -11.47
N PHE A 80 -8.38 -1.33 -10.35
CA PHE A 80 -7.60 -0.59 -9.37
C PHE A 80 -6.23 -0.12 -9.89
N ASN A 81 -5.72 -0.69 -10.99
CA ASN A 81 -4.49 -0.22 -11.63
C ASN A 81 -4.61 1.20 -12.21
N VAL A 82 -5.83 1.69 -12.47
CA VAL A 82 -6.03 3.04 -13.03
C VAL A 82 -5.40 4.13 -12.17
N VAL A 83 -5.37 3.93 -10.86
CA VAL A 83 -4.73 4.84 -9.89
C VAL A 83 -3.24 5.00 -10.16
N SER A 84 -2.57 3.91 -10.50
CA SER A 84 -1.10 3.84 -10.57
C SER A 84 -0.57 3.80 -12.01
N LEU A 85 -1.35 4.24 -12.98
CA LEU A 85 -0.84 4.44 -14.35
C LEU A 85 0.28 5.49 -14.32
N PRO A 86 1.44 5.24 -14.99
CA PRO A 86 2.56 6.16 -14.94
C PRO A 86 2.22 7.55 -15.49
N PHE A 87 2.70 8.60 -14.79
CA PHE A 87 2.62 10.00 -15.19
C PHE A 87 1.19 10.55 -15.42
N VAL A 88 0.21 10.05 -14.66
CA VAL A 88 -1.19 10.50 -14.73
C VAL A 88 -1.47 11.69 -13.82
N TYR A 89 -0.63 11.91 -12.81
CA TYR A 89 -0.78 12.99 -11.83
C TYR A 89 0.40 13.94 -11.92
N ASP A 90 0.11 15.25 -11.92
CA ASP A 90 1.11 16.31 -11.96
C ASP A 90 1.58 16.75 -10.56
N SER A 91 0.80 16.45 -9.51
CA SER A 91 1.08 16.82 -8.12
C SER A 91 0.20 16.06 -7.15
N TYR A 92 0.47 16.19 -5.85
CA TYR A 92 -0.40 15.71 -4.77
C TYR A 92 -1.79 16.38 -4.83
N ASP A 93 -1.85 17.70 -5.03
CA ASP A 93 -3.12 18.43 -5.14
C ASP A 93 -3.98 17.92 -6.32
N ASP A 94 -3.34 17.54 -7.44
CA ASP A 94 -4.03 16.96 -8.60
C ASP A 94 -4.58 15.57 -8.29
N ALA A 95 -3.82 14.74 -7.57
CA ALA A 95 -4.25 13.42 -7.12
C ALA A 95 -5.43 13.53 -6.13
N ASP A 96 -5.31 14.40 -5.13
CA ASP A 96 -6.35 14.65 -4.13
C ASP A 96 -7.66 15.09 -4.78
N ALA A 97 -7.60 16.06 -5.70
CA ALA A 97 -8.78 16.55 -6.41
C ALA A 97 -9.50 15.44 -7.20
N LYS A 98 -8.75 14.46 -7.74
CA LYS A 98 -9.33 13.30 -8.45
C LYS A 98 -9.97 12.30 -7.47
N PHE A 99 -9.33 12.03 -6.32
CA PHE A 99 -9.83 11.05 -5.35
C PHE A 99 -10.93 11.60 -4.45
N ASP A 100 -10.98 12.91 -4.22
CA ASP A 100 -12.11 13.58 -3.58
C ASP A 100 -13.33 13.76 -4.51
N GLY A 101 -13.16 13.46 -5.80
CA GLY A 101 -14.17 13.59 -6.84
C GLY A 101 -14.74 12.26 -7.35
N GLU A 102 -15.21 12.29 -8.60
CA GLU A 102 -15.89 11.16 -9.26
C GLU A 102 -15.03 9.89 -9.33
N ALA A 103 -13.71 10.03 -9.50
CA ALA A 103 -12.81 8.88 -9.56
C ALA A 103 -12.76 8.13 -8.22
N GLY A 104 -12.69 8.85 -7.10
CA GLY A 104 -12.73 8.25 -5.77
C GLY A 104 -14.05 7.54 -5.48
N GLU A 105 -15.18 8.16 -5.82
CA GLU A 105 -16.50 7.51 -5.68
C GLU A 105 -16.58 6.24 -6.51
N LYS A 106 -16.04 6.24 -7.73
CA LYS A 106 -16.02 5.04 -8.57
C LYS A 106 -15.16 3.92 -7.98
N LEU A 107 -14.04 4.25 -7.36
CA LEU A 107 -13.22 3.25 -6.65
C LEU A 107 -13.95 2.66 -5.44
N LYS A 108 -14.69 3.48 -4.69
CA LYS A 108 -15.54 3.02 -3.57
C LYS A 108 -16.65 2.08 -4.04
N GLU A 109 -17.30 2.39 -5.19
CA GLU A 109 -18.28 1.49 -5.80
C GLU A 109 -17.67 0.12 -6.13
N ILE A 110 -16.46 0.09 -6.74
CA ILE A 110 -15.76 -1.15 -7.08
C ILE A 110 -15.42 -1.94 -5.81
N LEU A 111 -14.96 -1.27 -4.74
CA LEU A 111 -14.70 -1.92 -3.45
C LEU A 111 -15.97 -2.54 -2.86
N GLY A 112 -17.12 -1.86 -3.03
CA GLY A 112 -18.42 -2.39 -2.63
C GLY A 112 -18.82 -3.70 -3.33
N GLU A 113 -18.39 -3.92 -4.59
CA GLU A 113 -18.59 -5.17 -5.30
C GLU A 113 -17.90 -6.38 -4.61
N TYR A 114 -16.91 -6.10 -3.76
CA TYR A 114 -16.15 -7.08 -2.97
C TYR A 114 -16.58 -7.17 -1.50
N GLY A 115 -17.74 -6.60 -1.15
CA GLY A 115 -18.25 -6.61 0.22
C GLY A 115 -17.44 -5.72 1.18
N LEU A 116 -16.87 -4.62 0.66
CA LEU A 116 -16.08 -3.67 1.42
C LEU A 116 -16.74 -2.30 1.46
N HIS A 117 -16.88 -1.74 2.64
CA HIS A 117 -17.21 -0.32 2.81
C HIS A 117 -15.93 0.50 2.90
N CYS A 118 -15.67 1.32 1.89
CA CYS A 118 -14.50 2.21 1.88
C CYS A 118 -14.82 3.49 2.66
N MET A 119 -14.26 3.64 3.85
CA MET A 119 -14.44 4.80 4.70
C MET A 119 -13.67 6.02 4.21
N GLY A 120 -12.61 5.82 3.44
CA GLY A 120 -11.81 6.89 2.86
C GLY A 120 -10.69 6.36 1.97
N ILE A 121 -10.21 7.22 1.09
CA ILE A 121 -9.03 6.98 0.28
C ILE A 121 -7.94 7.90 0.84
N ALA A 122 -6.85 7.33 1.32
CA ALA A 122 -5.75 8.07 1.89
C ALA A 122 -4.56 8.09 0.90
N GLU A 123 -3.74 9.12 1.03
CA GLU A 123 -2.52 9.24 0.27
C GLU A 123 -1.45 8.27 0.80
N ASN A 124 -0.84 7.47 -0.08
CA ASN A 124 0.45 6.86 0.18
C ASN A 124 1.56 7.72 -0.43
N GLY A 125 1.34 8.18 -1.64
CA GLY A 125 2.16 9.18 -2.31
C GLY A 125 2.78 8.69 -3.62
N PHE A 126 3.64 9.53 -4.19
CA PHE A 126 4.46 9.17 -5.34
C PHE A 126 5.52 8.16 -4.94
N ARG A 127 5.70 7.14 -5.77
CA ARG A 127 6.62 6.04 -5.54
C ARG A 127 7.97 6.33 -6.18
N GLU A 128 8.96 6.41 -5.32
CA GLU A 128 10.35 6.67 -5.69
C GLU A 128 11.14 5.36 -5.76
N ILE A 129 12.22 5.33 -6.51
CA ILE A 129 13.05 4.14 -6.63
C ILE A 129 14.31 4.26 -5.78
N THR A 130 14.54 3.25 -4.92
CA THR A 130 15.81 3.10 -4.20
C THR A 130 16.61 1.96 -4.78
N ASN A 131 17.94 2.01 -4.65
CA ASN A 131 18.81 0.89 -5.02
C ASN A 131 20.18 0.94 -4.33
N SER A 132 20.90 -0.19 -4.38
CA SER A 132 22.22 -0.33 -3.77
C SER A 132 23.39 -0.10 -4.73
N LYS A 133 23.15 0.20 -6.01
CA LYS A 133 24.18 0.17 -7.05
C LYS A 133 24.64 1.53 -7.51
N HIS A 134 23.73 2.39 -7.94
CA HIS A 134 24.06 3.67 -8.56
C HIS A 134 22.86 4.61 -8.59
N GLU A 135 23.13 5.85 -8.83
CA GLU A 135 22.12 6.88 -9.09
C GLU A 135 21.40 6.60 -10.41
N ILE A 136 20.06 6.71 -10.41
CA ILE A 136 19.23 6.57 -11.62
C ILE A 136 18.86 7.96 -12.11
N LYS A 137 19.30 8.30 -13.33
CA LYS A 137 19.04 9.59 -14.01
C LYS A 137 18.22 9.43 -15.27
N SER A 138 18.12 8.21 -15.76
CA SER A 138 17.38 7.87 -16.97
C SER A 138 16.88 6.44 -16.91
N VAL A 139 15.97 6.08 -17.83
CA VAL A 139 15.47 4.70 -17.96
C VAL A 139 16.60 3.71 -18.28
N ASP A 140 17.64 4.14 -18.99
CA ASP A 140 18.77 3.27 -19.31
C ASP A 140 19.54 2.81 -18.05
N ASP A 141 19.50 3.58 -16.97
CA ASP A 141 20.15 3.24 -15.71
C ASP A 141 19.40 2.13 -14.95
N MET A 142 18.16 1.82 -15.32
CA MET A 142 17.38 0.71 -14.75
C MET A 142 17.75 -0.65 -15.36
N LYS A 143 18.52 -0.65 -16.44
CA LYS A 143 18.78 -1.86 -17.22
C LYS A 143 19.48 -2.95 -16.40
N ASN A 144 18.82 -4.11 -16.34
CA ASN A 144 19.24 -5.29 -15.56
C ASN A 144 19.32 -5.09 -14.04
N LEU A 145 18.82 -3.96 -13.51
CA LEU A 145 18.72 -3.77 -12.07
C LEU A 145 17.61 -4.70 -11.51
N LYS A 146 17.94 -5.50 -10.52
CA LYS A 146 16.98 -6.37 -9.86
C LYS A 146 16.12 -5.56 -8.90
N VAL A 147 14.89 -5.25 -9.30
CA VAL A 147 13.98 -4.39 -8.53
C VAL A 147 12.81 -5.21 -7.97
N ARG A 148 12.64 -5.14 -6.66
CA ARG A 148 11.40 -5.58 -6.04
C ARG A 148 10.30 -4.58 -6.35
N VAL A 149 9.15 -5.07 -6.76
CA VAL A 149 7.93 -4.27 -6.92
C VAL A 149 6.79 -4.82 -6.06
N ALA A 150 5.82 -3.95 -5.73
CA ALA A 150 4.60 -4.38 -5.04
C ALA A 150 3.78 -5.36 -5.89
N GLY A 151 2.82 -6.05 -5.27
CA GLY A 151 2.01 -7.13 -5.85
C GLY A 151 1.07 -6.70 -6.98
N SER A 152 1.59 -6.04 -8.01
CA SER A 152 0.84 -5.51 -9.14
C SER A 152 1.44 -5.95 -10.48
N ASN A 153 0.61 -6.50 -11.35
CA ASN A 153 1.01 -6.81 -12.73
C ASN A 153 1.37 -5.55 -13.52
N LEU A 154 0.74 -4.43 -13.23
CA LEU A 154 1.08 -3.14 -13.85
C LEU A 154 2.53 -2.76 -13.53
N LEU A 155 2.94 -2.81 -12.26
CA LEU A 155 4.32 -2.48 -11.87
C LEU A 155 5.32 -3.45 -12.51
N MET A 156 5.03 -4.76 -12.48
CA MET A 156 5.87 -5.76 -13.14
C MET A 156 6.11 -5.42 -14.62
N GLU A 157 5.06 -5.05 -15.35
CA GLU A 157 5.16 -4.70 -16.77
C GLU A 157 5.88 -3.38 -16.99
N CYS A 158 5.61 -2.35 -16.16
CA CYS A 158 6.28 -1.06 -16.25
C CYS A 158 7.79 -1.21 -16.05
N TYR A 159 8.21 -1.82 -14.95
CA TYR A 159 9.63 -1.96 -14.62
C TYR A 159 10.38 -2.85 -15.63
N LYS A 160 9.77 -3.93 -16.12
CA LYS A 160 10.33 -4.72 -17.24
C LYS A 160 10.50 -3.92 -18.52
N ARG A 161 9.52 -3.09 -18.88
CA ARG A 161 9.61 -2.23 -20.07
C ARG A 161 10.66 -1.14 -19.91
N TRP A 162 10.92 -0.68 -18.70
CA TRP A 162 12.01 0.23 -18.38
C TRP A 162 13.38 -0.46 -18.26
N GLY A 163 13.44 -1.77 -18.49
CA GLY A 163 14.68 -2.54 -18.58
C GLY A 163 15.13 -3.20 -17.27
N ALA A 164 14.39 -3.04 -16.18
CA ALA A 164 14.70 -3.68 -14.91
C ALA A 164 14.33 -5.18 -14.91
N ASP A 165 15.03 -5.95 -14.10
CA ASP A 165 14.68 -7.31 -13.72
C ASP A 165 13.73 -7.25 -12.51
N ALA A 166 12.44 -7.08 -12.80
CA ALA A 166 11.42 -6.86 -11.78
C ALA A 166 10.94 -8.17 -11.15
N THR A 167 10.85 -8.18 -9.83
CA THR A 167 10.33 -9.30 -9.04
C THR A 167 9.24 -8.82 -8.07
N ASN A 168 8.10 -9.50 -8.07
CA ASN A 168 7.04 -9.28 -7.10
C ASN A 168 7.38 -9.95 -5.77
N MET A 169 7.21 -9.22 -4.66
CA MET A 169 7.51 -9.72 -3.32
C MET A 169 6.68 -8.96 -2.28
N ASN A 170 6.20 -9.66 -1.21
CA ASN A 170 5.54 -9.02 -0.08
C ASN A 170 6.46 -8.00 0.59
N TRP A 171 5.85 -6.93 1.14
CA TRP A 171 6.61 -5.88 1.82
C TRP A 171 7.39 -6.41 3.03
N SER A 172 6.80 -7.33 3.78
CA SER A 172 7.41 -7.98 4.95
C SER A 172 8.75 -8.68 4.67
N GLU A 173 8.99 -9.10 3.43
CA GLU A 173 10.21 -9.81 3.01
C GLU A 173 11.25 -8.85 2.40
N THR A 174 10.82 -7.64 2.02
CA THR A 174 11.61 -6.74 1.16
C THR A 174 12.91 -6.27 1.82
N TYR A 175 12.87 -5.81 3.08
CA TYR A 175 14.08 -5.33 3.77
C TYR A 175 15.17 -6.41 3.83
N THR A 176 14.80 -7.64 4.18
CA THR A 176 15.74 -8.77 4.23
C THR A 176 16.31 -9.11 2.85
N ALA A 177 15.47 -9.07 1.81
CA ALA A 177 15.91 -9.31 0.44
C ALA A 177 16.89 -8.24 -0.07
N LEU A 178 16.65 -6.96 0.27
CA LEU A 178 17.58 -5.85 -0.01
C LEU A 178 18.90 -6.01 0.76
N GLN A 179 18.83 -6.32 2.05
CA GLN A 179 20.03 -6.53 2.88
C GLN A 179 20.90 -7.69 2.38
N GLN A 180 20.27 -8.75 1.88
CA GLN A 180 20.95 -9.92 1.32
C GLN A 180 21.34 -9.75 -0.16
N ASN A 181 21.00 -8.63 -0.79
CA ASN A 181 21.17 -8.38 -2.22
C ASN A 181 20.48 -9.43 -3.13
N THR A 182 19.44 -10.08 -2.67
CA THR A 182 18.57 -10.92 -3.50
C THR A 182 17.86 -10.06 -4.55
N VAL A 183 17.44 -8.86 -4.14
CA VAL A 183 17.07 -7.74 -5.00
C VAL A 183 17.99 -6.56 -4.72
N GLU A 184 18.16 -5.68 -5.70
CA GLU A 184 19.12 -4.57 -5.65
C GLU A 184 18.44 -3.21 -5.44
N GLY A 185 17.14 -3.18 -5.64
CA GLY A 185 16.31 -1.98 -5.45
C GLY A 185 14.87 -2.33 -5.12
N GLU A 186 14.14 -1.32 -4.71
CA GLU A 186 12.70 -1.36 -4.49
C GLU A 186 12.08 0.01 -4.83
N GLU A 187 10.77 0.10 -4.82
CA GLU A 187 10.03 1.31 -5.12
C GLU A 187 8.90 1.51 -4.11
N ASN A 188 8.83 2.67 -3.51
CA ASN A 188 7.81 3.08 -2.55
C ASN A 188 7.79 4.60 -2.35
N PRO A 189 6.71 5.15 -1.78
CA PRO A 189 6.72 6.51 -1.26
C PRO A 189 7.68 6.67 -0.08
N LEU A 190 8.25 7.87 0.04
CA LEU A 190 9.26 8.16 1.07
C LEU A 190 8.83 7.81 2.50
N PRO A 191 7.57 8.04 2.94
CA PRO A 191 7.16 7.64 4.29
C PRO A 191 7.24 6.13 4.55
N ALA A 192 6.99 5.29 3.53
CA ALA A 192 7.12 3.85 3.67
C ALA A 192 8.60 3.40 3.71
N ILE A 193 9.45 4.03 2.90
CA ILE A 193 10.90 3.84 2.89
C ILE A 193 11.49 4.16 4.26
N ASP A 194 11.13 5.31 4.83
CA ASP A 194 11.62 5.77 6.13
C ASP A 194 11.15 4.87 7.27
N ALA A 195 9.85 4.58 7.33
CA ALA A 195 9.27 3.73 8.37
C ALA A 195 9.88 2.33 8.44
N ALA A 196 10.34 1.79 7.32
CA ALA A 196 11.00 0.48 7.23
C ALA A 196 12.54 0.58 7.25
N SER A 197 13.11 1.76 7.46
CA SER A 197 14.56 2.00 7.49
C SER A 197 15.30 1.51 6.23
N VAL A 198 14.64 1.55 5.08
CA VAL A 198 15.19 1.05 3.80
C VAL A 198 16.48 1.80 3.43
N GLN A 199 16.61 3.08 3.81
CA GLN A 199 17.81 3.90 3.61
C GLN A 199 19.06 3.31 4.26
N GLU A 200 18.94 2.43 5.25
CA GLU A 200 20.10 1.76 5.86
C GLU A 200 20.78 0.76 4.91
N VAL A 201 20.03 0.22 3.95
CA VAL A 201 20.48 -0.79 2.99
C VAL A 201 20.42 -0.33 1.53
N GLN A 202 19.89 0.88 1.28
CA GLN A 202 19.72 1.48 -0.05
C GLN A 202 20.30 2.89 -0.09
N PRO A 203 21.59 3.06 -0.47
CA PRO A 203 22.27 4.35 -0.44
C PRO A 203 21.82 5.34 -1.54
N TYR A 204 21.11 4.88 -2.55
CA TYR A 204 20.61 5.71 -3.64
C TYR A 204 19.09 5.75 -3.64
N CYS A 205 18.53 6.95 -3.71
CA CYS A 205 17.10 7.20 -3.91
C CYS A 205 16.96 8.19 -5.07
N SER A 206 16.18 7.82 -6.08
CA SER A 206 15.93 8.66 -7.26
C SER A 206 14.46 9.08 -7.27
N MET A 207 14.25 10.39 -7.16
CA MET A 207 12.93 11.02 -7.21
C MET A 207 12.51 11.17 -8.67
N TRP A 208 11.34 10.65 -9.03
CA TRP A 208 10.85 10.71 -10.41
C TRP A 208 9.33 10.85 -10.56
N ASP A 209 8.59 10.71 -9.45
CA ASP A 209 7.13 10.92 -9.37
C ASP A 209 6.32 10.18 -10.47
N ALA A 210 6.83 9.03 -10.94
CA ALA A 210 6.25 8.36 -12.10
C ALA A 210 4.93 7.66 -11.77
N ILE A 211 4.78 7.14 -10.57
CA ILE A 211 3.64 6.32 -10.15
C ILE A 211 3.11 6.84 -8.83
N TYR A 212 1.81 7.14 -8.80
CA TYR A 212 1.10 7.46 -7.57
C TYR A 212 0.45 6.21 -6.99
N ASP A 213 0.32 6.18 -5.68
CA ASP A 213 -0.25 5.10 -4.90
C ASP A 213 -1.19 5.66 -3.84
N CYS A 214 -2.38 5.13 -3.74
CA CYS A 214 -3.32 5.47 -2.69
C CYS A 214 -3.64 4.27 -1.79
N LEU A 215 -4.16 4.56 -0.61
CA LEU A 215 -4.56 3.59 0.37
C LEU A 215 -6.07 3.53 0.49
N PHE A 216 -6.62 2.34 0.41
CA PHE A 216 -8.03 2.13 0.72
C PHE A 216 -8.20 1.83 2.20
N PHE A 217 -8.87 2.72 2.92
CA PHE A 217 -9.25 2.51 4.30
C PHE A 217 -10.65 1.90 4.34
N CYS A 218 -10.69 0.58 4.48
CA CYS A 218 -11.91 -0.20 4.34
C CYS A 218 -12.27 -0.97 5.60
N ILE A 219 -13.56 -1.17 5.80
CA ILE A 219 -14.16 -2.10 6.75
C ILE A 219 -14.99 -3.14 5.97
N ASN A 220 -15.05 -4.37 6.46
CA ASN A 220 -15.95 -5.36 5.91
C ASN A 220 -17.41 -4.86 5.97
N GLN A 221 -18.18 -5.03 4.89
CA GLN A 221 -19.53 -4.47 4.77
C GLN A 221 -20.48 -5.00 5.83
N ASP A 222 -20.46 -6.31 6.13
CA ASP A 222 -21.36 -6.91 7.13
C ASP A 222 -21.05 -6.39 8.54
N ILE A 223 -19.78 -6.12 8.83
CA ILE A 223 -19.33 -5.52 10.10
C ILE A 223 -19.78 -4.05 10.20
N TYR A 224 -19.79 -3.34 9.08
CA TYR A 224 -20.24 -1.94 9.02
C TYR A 224 -21.75 -1.80 9.22
N ASP A 225 -22.52 -2.74 8.68
CA ASP A 225 -24.00 -2.74 8.71
C ASP A 225 -24.58 -3.27 10.02
N GLY A 226 -23.83 -4.04 10.81
CA GLY A 226 -24.26 -4.71 12.07
C GLY A 226 -23.89 -3.98 13.33
#